data_59dd97cfc445afa00e81fd8647a84067
#
_entry.id   59dd97cfc445afa00e81fd8647a84067
#
_cell.length_a   1.000
_cell.length_b   1.000
_cell.length_c   1.000
_cell.angle_alpha   90.00
_cell.angle_beta   90.00
_cell.angle_gamma   90.00
#
_symmetry.space_group_name_H-M   'P 1'
#
loop_
_entity.id
_entity.type
_entity.pdbx_description
1 polymer ?
#
loop_
_entity_poly.entity_id
_entity_poly.type
_entity_poly.pdbx_seq_one_letter_code
_entity_poly.pdbx_strand_id
1 'polypeptide(L)'
;MKDSDQQARMLKLCKAYPVVLNFHLNLKGGHHNILRDEVVKKGSEESKAPFADRVHAEFLAELRDIYTDGKDEDDFSRMAVVKYNGGNTIIEVLTLMGETIAGSVGTVDAIYVRELDEQCQRLCASMGASERVLRTSLPTSFTRHTSRLMFVWSNLLPFALYPAMGPYGTPFAAAFTSWAIQSIEDIGVQIEEPFFVLPLRQYSDGMFDVIGQIERNYKKYVPPSVAAGETSKEA
;
A
#
# COMPACT_ATOMS: atom_id res chain seq x y z
N MET A 1 -17.61 -8.85 28.81
CA MET A 1 -17.76 -9.61 27.53
C MET A 1 -17.79 -8.69 26.31
N LYS A 2 -18.58 -7.62 26.31
CA LYS A 2 -18.68 -6.67 25.17
C LYS A 2 -17.39 -5.92 24.85
N ASP A 3 -16.60 -5.55 25.85
CA ASP A 3 -15.36 -4.77 25.67
C ASP A 3 -14.21 -5.58 25.05
N SER A 4 -14.07 -6.86 25.41
CA SER A 4 -13.02 -7.71 24.85
C SER A 4 -13.25 -8.01 23.36
N ASP A 5 -14.50 -8.13 22.95
CA ASP A 5 -14.86 -8.37 21.55
C ASP A 5 -14.62 -7.12 20.69
N GLN A 6 -14.93 -5.94 21.21
CA GLN A 6 -14.65 -4.67 20.52
C GLN A 6 -13.14 -4.40 20.40
N GLN A 7 -12.36 -4.72 21.45
CA GLN A 7 -10.90 -4.62 21.38
C GLN A 7 -10.32 -5.59 20.34
N ALA A 8 -10.78 -6.84 20.32
CA ALA A 8 -10.35 -7.83 19.34
C ALA A 8 -10.68 -7.40 17.90
N ARG A 9 -11.91 -6.87 17.70
CA ARG A 9 -12.34 -6.32 16.40
C ARG A 9 -11.47 -5.15 15.96
N MET A 10 -11.18 -4.20 16.85
CA MET A 10 -10.32 -3.06 16.56
C MET A 10 -8.90 -3.50 16.16
N LEU A 11 -8.31 -4.48 16.88
CA LEU A 11 -6.99 -5.01 16.55
C LEU A 11 -6.96 -5.67 15.17
N LYS A 12 -8.02 -6.40 14.78
CA LYS A 12 -8.15 -6.96 13.43
C LYS A 12 -8.22 -5.87 12.36
N LEU A 13 -9.00 -4.82 12.59
CA LEU A 13 -9.09 -3.69 11.67
C LEU A 13 -7.76 -2.93 11.55
N CYS A 14 -7.01 -2.77 12.65
CA CYS A 14 -5.66 -2.21 12.62
C CYS A 14 -4.67 -3.08 11.81
N LYS A 15 -4.80 -4.40 11.84
CA LYS A 15 -4.02 -5.32 11.00
C LYS A 15 -4.46 -5.27 9.54
N ALA A 16 -5.75 -5.13 9.27
CA ALA A 16 -6.30 -5.06 7.92
C ALA A 16 -5.94 -3.75 7.20
N TYR A 17 -5.83 -2.64 7.91
CA TYR A 17 -5.57 -1.33 7.31
C TYR A 17 -4.31 -1.27 6.43
N PRO A 18 -3.11 -1.69 6.88
CA PRO A 18 -1.91 -1.65 6.04
C PRO A 18 -1.99 -2.58 4.82
N VAL A 19 -2.65 -3.74 4.96
CA VAL A 19 -2.86 -4.68 3.85
C VAL A 19 -3.75 -4.03 2.78
N VAL A 20 -4.86 -3.44 3.21
CA VAL A 20 -5.81 -2.76 2.32
C VAL A 20 -5.17 -1.52 1.66
N LEU A 21 -4.37 -0.75 2.41
CA LEU A 21 -3.66 0.42 1.89
C LEU A 21 -2.63 0.01 0.83
N ASN A 22 -1.83 -1.01 1.11
CA ASN A 22 -0.87 -1.56 0.16
C ASN A 22 -1.55 -2.00 -1.14
N PHE A 23 -2.63 -2.74 -1.03
CA PHE A 23 -3.43 -3.18 -2.17
C PHE A 23 -3.99 -2.00 -2.99
N HIS A 24 -4.55 -0.99 -2.31
CA HIS A 24 -5.11 0.20 -2.96
C HIS A 24 -4.06 1.00 -3.73
N LEU A 25 -2.89 1.22 -3.12
CA LEU A 25 -1.80 1.98 -3.76
C LEU A 25 -1.19 1.23 -4.94
N ASN A 26 -1.04 -0.09 -4.85
CA ASN A 26 -0.53 -0.93 -5.94
C ASN A 26 -1.51 -1.06 -7.11
N LEU A 27 -2.82 -1.14 -6.86
CA LEU A 27 -3.82 -1.23 -7.93
C LEU A 27 -4.02 0.09 -8.68
N LYS A 28 -4.06 1.21 -7.97
CA LYS A 28 -4.27 2.52 -8.59
C LYS A 28 -3.03 3.08 -9.25
N GLY A 29 -1.82 2.75 -8.74
CA GLY A 29 -0.54 3.07 -9.38
C GLY A 29 -0.32 2.32 -10.70
N GLY A 30 -1.14 1.32 -10.97
CA GLY A 30 -0.97 0.41 -12.11
C GLY A 30 -1.41 0.91 -13.48
N HIS A 31 -1.54 2.22 -13.72
CA HIS A 31 -1.74 2.73 -15.09
C HIS A 31 -0.55 2.42 -16.03
N HIS A 32 0.65 2.17 -15.48
CA HIS A 32 1.81 1.68 -16.24
C HIS A 32 1.94 0.14 -16.27
N ASN A 33 1.07 -0.61 -15.60
CA ASN A 33 1.08 -2.09 -15.61
C ASN A 33 0.73 -2.71 -16.97
N ILE A 34 0.29 -1.94 -17.97
CA ILE A 34 0.11 -2.44 -19.34
C ILE A 34 1.42 -2.99 -19.90
N LEU A 35 2.56 -2.34 -19.62
CA LEU A 35 3.88 -2.83 -20.03
C LEU A 35 4.33 -4.04 -19.22
N ARG A 36 3.96 -4.13 -17.95
CA ARG A 36 4.28 -5.27 -17.08
C ARG A 36 3.45 -6.51 -17.44
N ASP A 37 2.19 -6.33 -17.82
CA ASP A 37 1.35 -7.41 -18.37
C ASP A 37 1.92 -7.98 -19.68
N GLU A 38 2.55 -7.16 -20.53
CA GLU A 38 3.23 -7.62 -21.72
C GLU A 38 4.53 -8.37 -21.42
N VAL A 39 5.31 -7.94 -20.42
CA VAL A 39 6.54 -8.62 -20.01
C VAL A 39 6.24 -9.93 -19.30
N VAL A 40 5.19 -9.97 -18.47
CA VAL A 40 4.75 -11.20 -17.78
C VAL A 40 4.12 -12.19 -18.76
N LYS A 41 3.41 -11.74 -19.79
CA LYS A 41 2.86 -12.62 -20.86
C LYS A 41 3.94 -13.35 -21.65
N LYS A 42 5.17 -12.84 -21.70
CA LYS A 42 6.31 -13.50 -22.35
C LYS A 42 7.00 -14.57 -21.50
N GLY A 43 6.72 -14.67 -20.20
CA GLY A 43 7.49 -15.46 -19.23
C GLY A 43 6.85 -16.76 -18.73
N SER A 44 5.54 -16.95 -18.81
CA SER A 44 4.91 -18.22 -18.37
C SER A 44 3.53 -18.44 -18.97
N GLU A 45 3.34 -19.59 -19.61
CA GLU A 45 2.03 -20.07 -20.08
C GLU A 45 1.04 -20.42 -18.94
N GLU A 46 1.43 -20.26 -17.70
CA GLU A 46 0.73 -20.80 -16.53
C GLU A 46 -0.24 -19.83 -15.82
N SER A 47 -0.30 -18.55 -16.19
CA SER A 47 -1.22 -17.61 -15.54
C SER A 47 -2.09 -16.87 -16.55
N LYS A 48 -3.23 -17.48 -16.90
CA LYS A 48 -4.29 -16.89 -17.76
C LYS A 48 -5.14 -15.82 -17.04
N ALA A 49 -4.97 -15.61 -15.74
CA ALA A 49 -5.70 -14.59 -15.00
C ALA A 49 -5.07 -13.20 -15.20
N PRO A 50 -5.86 -12.14 -15.41
CA PRO A 50 -5.36 -10.77 -15.42
C PRO A 50 -4.59 -10.45 -14.14
N PHE A 51 -3.54 -9.63 -14.24
CA PHE A 51 -2.72 -9.23 -13.08
C PHE A 51 -3.57 -8.72 -11.91
N ALA A 52 -4.60 -7.93 -12.20
CA ALA A 52 -5.53 -7.41 -11.19
C ALA A 52 -6.25 -8.52 -10.40
N ASP A 53 -6.60 -9.64 -11.03
CA ASP A 53 -7.28 -10.74 -10.36
C ASP A 53 -6.34 -11.55 -9.46
N ARG A 54 -5.06 -11.67 -9.84
CA ARG A 54 -4.05 -12.32 -8.99
C ARG A 54 -3.73 -11.49 -7.75
N VAL A 55 -3.48 -10.20 -7.93
CA VAL A 55 -3.23 -9.26 -6.81
C VAL A 55 -4.44 -9.21 -5.88
N HIS A 56 -5.64 -9.32 -6.43
CA HIS A 56 -6.86 -9.39 -5.63
C HIS A 56 -7.01 -10.72 -4.88
N ALA A 57 -6.62 -11.83 -5.49
CA ALA A 57 -6.65 -13.13 -4.82
C ALA A 57 -5.64 -13.18 -3.65
N GLU A 58 -4.43 -12.64 -3.85
CA GLU A 58 -3.44 -12.48 -2.77
C GLU A 58 -3.96 -11.58 -1.65
N PHE A 59 -4.55 -10.45 -2.00
CA PHE A 59 -5.16 -9.54 -1.04
C PHE A 59 -6.26 -10.21 -0.20
N LEU A 60 -7.16 -10.95 -0.86
CA LEU A 60 -8.22 -11.68 -0.15
C LEU A 60 -7.67 -12.79 0.75
N ALA A 61 -6.58 -13.44 0.34
CA ALA A 61 -5.92 -14.45 1.16
C ALA A 61 -5.29 -13.83 2.42
N GLU A 62 -4.54 -12.73 2.27
CA GLU A 62 -3.94 -11.99 3.40
C GLU A 62 -5.03 -11.45 4.35
N LEU A 63 -6.11 -10.90 3.80
CA LEU A 63 -7.23 -10.41 4.59
C LEU A 63 -7.93 -11.55 5.34
N ARG A 64 -8.09 -12.72 4.71
CA ARG A 64 -8.72 -13.91 5.31
C ARG A 64 -7.88 -14.45 6.47
N ASP A 65 -6.56 -14.37 6.41
CA ASP A 65 -5.68 -14.81 7.50
C ASP A 65 -5.90 -13.97 8.78
N ILE A 66 -6.34 -12.72 8.65
CA ILE A 66 -6.68 -11.85 9.78
C ILE A 66 -8.01 -12.28 10.43
N TYR A 67 -8.95 -12.80 9.64
CA TYR A 67 -10.31 -13.14 10.04
C TYR A 67 -10.56 -14.66 10.16
N THR A 68 -9.52 -15.47 10.42
CA THR A 68 -9.58 -16.94 10.51
C THR A 68 -10.45 -17.49 11.63
N ASP A 69 -10.73 -16.72 12.67
CA ASP A 69 -11.50 -17.18 13.85
C ASP A 69 -13.03 -17.16 13.67
N GLY A 70 -13.51 -16.86 12.45
CA GLY A 70 -14.95 -16.88 12.10
C GLY A 70 -15.80 -15.85 12.85
N LYS A 71 -15.19 -15.03 13.69
CA LYS A 71 -15.80 -13.86 14.29
C LYS A 71 -15.60 -12.67 13.34
N ASP A 72 -16.60 -11.80 13.24
CA ASP A 72 -16.55 -10.63 12.37
C ASP A 72 -16.46 -10.94 10.86
N GLU A 73 -17.06 -12.08 10.41
CA GLU A 73 -17.12 -12.44 9.00
C GLU A 73 -17.90 -11.42 8.16
N ASP A 74 -18.80 -10.67 8.81
CA ASP A 74 -19.50 -9.54 8.18
C ASP A 74 -18.52 -8.44 7.78
N ASP A 75 -17.52 -8.13 8.61
CA ASP A 75 -16.50 -7.11 8.31
C ASP A 75 -15.63 -7.54 7.11
N PHE A 76 -15.22 -8.80 7.08
CA PHE A 76 -14.51 -9.36 5.94
C PHE A 76 -15.34 -9.27 4.66
N SER A 77 -16.61 -9.66 4.73
CA SER A 77 -17.52 -9.63 3.59
C SER A 77 -17.74 -8.21 3.07
N ARG A 78 -17.90 -7.23 3.95
CA ARG A 78 -18.02 -5.81 3.58
C ARG A 78 -16.79 -5.32 2.84
N MET A 79 -15.59 -5.60 3.33
CA MET A 79 -14.34 -5.21 2.67
C MET A 79 -14.13 -5.91 1.31
N ALA A 80 -14.49 -7.18 1.20
CA ALA A 80 -14.36 -7.97 -0.03
C ALA A 80 -15.33 -7.50 -1.13
N VAL A 81 -16.57 -7.16 -0.76
CA VAL A 81 -17.63 -6.76 -1.70
C VAL A 81 -17.44 -5.35 -2.26
N VAL A 82 -16.83 -4.43 -1.50
CA VAL A 82 -16.61 -3.03 -1.92
C VAL A 82 -15.88 -2.92 -3.26
N LYS A 83 -14.96 -3.83 -3.57
CA LYS A 83 -14.25 -3.84 -4.86
C LYS A 83 -15.20 -4.03 -6.05
N TYR A 84 -16.18 -4.93 -5.93
CA TYR A 84 -17.11 -5.20 -7.03
C TYR A 84 -18.06 -4.03 -7.32
N ASN A 85 -18.33 -3.20 -6.31
CA ASN A 85 -19.23 -2.05 -6.41
C ASN A 85 -18.50 -0.72 -6.73
N GLY A 86 -17.21 -0.76 -7.05
CA GLY A 86 -16.43 0.45 -7.37
C GLY A 86 -16.11 1.32 -6.16
N GLY A 87 -16.34 0.83 -4.93
CA GLY A 87 -16.03 1.53 -3.69
C GLY A 87 -14.53 1.50 -3.35
N ASN A 88 -14.18 2.21 -2.29
CA ASN A 88 -12.83 2.26 -1.76
C ASN A 88 -12.75 1.42 -0.47
N THR A 89 -12.07 0.28 -0.55
CA THR A 89 -11.94 -0.67 0.57
C THR A 89 -11.29 -0.04 1.81
N ILE A 90 -10.39 0.95 1.63
CA ILE A 90 -9.77 1.64 2.78
C ILE A 90 -10.80 2.46 3.54
N ILE A 91 -11.70 3.14 2.82
CA ILE A 91 -12.79 3.91 3.45
C ILE A 91 -13.68 2.97 4.26
N GLU A 92 -13.92 1.76 3.75
CA GLU A 92 -14.70 0.76 4.49
C GLU A 92 -14.01 0.35 5.78
N VAL A 93 -12.71 0.07 5.77
CA VAL A 93 -11.95 -0.22 7.00
C VAL A 93 -12.05 0.92 8.01
N LEU A 94 -11.87 2.17 7.55
CA LEU A 94 -11.98 3.35 8.40
C LEU A 94 -13.41 3.54 8.96
N THR A 95 -14.42 3.22 8.17
CA THR A 95 -15.83 3.24 8.60
C THR A 95 -16.07 2.19 9.69
N LEU A 96 -15.57 0.96 9.51
CA LEU A 96 -15.66 -0.11 10.49
C LEU A 96 -14.92 0.24 11.80
N MET A 97 -13.76 0.91 11.71
CA MET A 97 -13.06 1.45 12.88
C MET A 97 -13.93 2.48 13.60
N GLY A 98 -14.53 3.43 12.88
CA GLY A 98 -15.43 4.43 13.44
C GLY A 98 -16.67 3.80 14.11
N GLU A 99 -17.29 2.79 13.49
CA GLU A 99 -18.40 2.03 14.09
C GLU A 99 -17.97 1.34 15.40
N THR A 100 -16.76 0.76 15.42
CA THR A 100 -16.22 0.12 16.64
C THR A 100 -15.97 1.13 17.74
N ILE A 101 -15.43 2.31 17.41
CA ILE A 101 -15.22 3.42 18.35
C ILE A 101 -16.57 3.93 18.87
N ALA A 102 -17.57 4.14 18.01
CA ALA A 102 -18.90 4.58 18.39
C ALA A 102 -19.59 3.56 19.32
N GLY A 103 -19.39 2.25 19.06
CA GLY A 103 -19.91 1.19 19.91
C GLY A 103 -19.27 1.12 21.31
N SER A 104 -18.09 1.72 21.50
CA SER A 104 -17.39 1.78 22.79
C SER A 104 -17.81 2.97 23.67
N VAL A 105 -18.63 3.86 23.13
CA VAL A 105 -19.16 5.02 23.89
C VAL A 105 -20.02 4.53 25.07
N GLY A 106 -19.68 4.99 26.26
CA GLY A 106 -20.36 4.59 27.50
C GLY A 106 -19.75 3.39 28.23
N THR A 107 -18.86 2.62 27.57
CA THR A 107 -18.09 1.53 28.21
C THR A 107 -16.66 1.97 28.50
N VAL A 108 -16.10 2.80 27.62
CA VAL A 108 -14.73 3.36 27.72
C VAL A 108 -14.83 4.83 28.10
N ASP A 109 -13.87 5.34 28.86
CA ASP A 109 -13.79 6.76 29.22
C ASP A 109 -13.78 7.64 27.95
N ALA A 110 -14.55 8.71 28.00
CA ALA A 110 -14.72 9.64 26.87
C ALA A 110 -13.40 10.22 26.33
N ILE A 111 -12.38 10.35 27.22
CA ILE A 111 -11.06 10.81 26.81
C ILE A 111 -10.40 9.83 25.83
N TYR A 112 -10.45 8.52 26.13
CA TYR A 112 -9.86 7.49 25.25
C TYR A 112 -10.66 7.33 23.97
N VAL A 113 -11.99 7.43 24.03
CA VAL A 113 -12.84 7.39 22.82
C VAL A 113 -12.48 8.51 21.87
N ARG A 114 -12.30 9.72 22.40
CA ARG A 114 -11.88 10.88 21.61
C ARG A 114 -10.48 10.71 21.01
N GLU A 115 -9.53 10.16 21.79
CA GLU A 115 -8.17 9.90 21.29
C GLU A 115 -8.18 8.86 20.15
N LEU A 116 -8.97 7.79 20.28
CA LEU A 116 -9.12 6.79 19.23
C LEU A 116 -9.73 7.38 17.95
N ASP A 117 -10.73 8.24 18.08
CA ASP A 117 -11.34 8.94 16.95
C ASP A 117 -10.31 9.87 16.27
N GLU A 118 -9.51 10.60 17.03
CA GLU A 118 -8.44 11.44 16.48
C GLU A 118 -7.40 10.62 15.74
N GLN A 119 -7.00 9.45 16.25
CA GLN A 119 -6.07 8.55 15.54
C GLN A 119 -6.69 8.01 14.26
N CYS A 120 -7.97 7.66 14.26
CA CYS A 120 -8.69 7.23 13.05
C CYS A 120 -8.73 8.36 11.99
N GLN A 121 -8.96 9.60 12.41
CA GLN A 121 -8.90 10.76 11.52
C GLN A 121 -7.49 10.99 10.95
N ARG A 122 -6.44 10.76 11.74
CA ARG A 122 -5.04 10.81 11.26
C ARG A 122 -4.75 9.74 10.21
N LEU A 123 -5.27 8.52 10.39
CA LEU A 123 -5.17 7.46 9.36
C LEU A 123 -5.88 7.87 8.07
N CYS A 124 -7.07 8.45 8.18
CA CYS A 124 -7.81 8.99 7.04
C CYS A 124 -7.02 10.09 6.31
N ALA A 125 -6.42 11.02 7.05
CA ALA A 125 -5.59 12.09 6.49
C ALA A 125 -4.34 11.54 5.79
N SER A 126 -3.68 10.52 6.36
CA SER A 126 -2.51 9.88 5.75
C SER A 126 -2.87 9.15 4.45
N MET A 127 -4.02 8.46 4.43
CA MET A 127 -4.57 7.87 3.21
C MET A 127 -4.80 8.92 2.13
N GLY A 128 -5.45 10.04 2.49
CA GLY A 128 -5.71 11.14 1.55
C GLY A 128 -4.42 11.78 1.02
N ALA A 129 -3.38 11.88 1.85
CA ALA A 129 -2.06 12.35 1.42
C ALA A 129 -1.42 11.37 0.42
N SER A 130 -1.46 10.07 0.70
CA SER A 130 -0.95 9.03 -0.22
C SER A 130 -1.70 9.02 -1.55
N GLU A 131 -3.03 9.15 -1.52
CA GLU A 131 -3.86 9.22 -2.72
C GLU A 131 -3.59 10.51 -3.53
N ARG A 132 -3.27 11.62 -2.86
CA ARG A 132 -2.85 12.85 -3.54
C ARG A 132 -1.55 12.65 -4.30
N VAL A 133 -0.54 12.04 -3.67
CA VAL A 133 0.74 11.71 -4.33
C VAL A 133 0.50 10.81 -5.54
N LEU A 134 -0.38 9.80 -5.40
CA LEU A 134 -0.73 8.88 -6.47
C LEU A 134 -1.42 9.58 -7.67
N ARG A 135 -2.27 10.59 -7.41
CA ARG A 135 -3.05 11.29 -8.44
C ARG A 135 -2.32 12.48 -9.06
N THR A 136 -1.30 13.04 -8.41
CA THR A 136 -0.51 14.16 -8.91
C THR A 136 0.74 13.70 -9.65
N SER A 137 0.59 12.71 -10.54
CA SER A 137 1.67 12.32 -11.44
C SER A 137 2.01 13.43 -12.44
N LEU A 138 3.25 13.46 -12.91
CA LEU A 138 3.66 14.37 -13.97
C LEU A 138 2.84 14.13 -15.24
N PRO A 139 2.54 15.16 -16.05
CA PRO A 139 1.85 14.97 -17.31
C PRO A 139 2.64 13.99 -18.20
N THR A 140 1.99 12.93 -18.66
CA THR A 140 2.60 11.90 -19.54
C THR A 140 3.22 12.47 -20.81
N SER A 141 2.77 13.64 -21.26
CA SER A 141 3.36 14.38 -22.37
C SER A 141 4.79 14.86 -22.07
N PHE A 142 5.08 15.24 -20.82
CA PHE A 142 6.42 15.66 -20.40
C PHE A 142 7.39 14.50 -20.46
N THR A 143 7.08 13.38 -19.80
CA THR A 143 7.91 12.16 -19.78
C THR A 143 8.18 11.64 -21.20
N ARG A 144 7.13 11.58 -22.05
CA ARG A 144 7.28 11.17 -23.45
C ARG A 144 8.15 12.13 -24.27
N HIS A 145 8.08 13.44 -24.00
CA HIS A 145 8.91 14.42 -24.69
C HIS A 145 10.38 14.27 -24.29
N THR A 146 10.64 14.11 -23.00
CA THR A 146 11.99 13.92 -22.47
C THR A 146 12.64 12.66 -23.04
N SER A 147 11.93 11.51 -23.02
CA SER A 147 12.43 10.25 -23.60
C SER A 147 12.73 10.37 -25.09
N ARG A 148 11.87 11.04 -25.86
CA ARG A 148 12.12 11.28 -27.30
C ARG A 148 13.34 12.17 -27.50
N LEU A 149 13.49 13.24 -26.71
CA LEU A 149 14.63 14.15 -26.80
C LEU A 149 15.93 13.41 -26.50
N MET A 150 15.95 12.59 -25.44
CA MET A 150 17.12 11.77 -25.08
C MET A 150 17.48 10.76 -26.16
N PHE A 151 16.48 10.12 -26.79
CA PHE A 151 16.70 9.22 -27.89
C PHE A 151 17.37 9.94 -29.08
N VAL A 152 16.82 11.05 -29.51
CA VAL A 152 17.37 11.85 -30.62
C VAL A 152 18.79 12.32 -30.29
N TRP A 153 18.99 12.84 -29.10
CA TRP A 153 20.29 13.34 -28.64
C TRP A 153 21.35 12.23 -28.62
N SER A 154 21.02 11.05 -28.07
CA SER A 154 21.94 9.90 -28.03
C SER A 154 22.34 9.40 -29.43
N ASN A 155 21.44 9.47 -30.41
CA ASN A 155 21.74 9.10 -31.78
C ASN A 155 22.61 10.16 -32.52
N LEU A 156 22.48 11.43 -32.18
CA LEU A 156 23.29 12.50 -32.78
C LEU A 156 24.66 12.64 -32.12
N LEU A 157 24.83 12.19 -30.88
CA LEU A 157 26.04 12.31 -30.09
C LEU A 157 27.31 11.75 -30.79
N PRO A 158 27.29 10.56 -31.45
CA PRO A 158 28.46 10.05 -32.13
C PRO A 158 28.97 10.96 -33.24
N PHE A 159 28.07 11.64 -33.96
CA PHE A 159 28.48 12.55 -35.04
C PHE A 159 29.16 13.81 -34.48
N ALA A 160 28.74 14.28 -33.31
CA ALA A 160 29.36 15.42 -32.64
C ALA A 160 30.73 15.06 -32.03
N LEU A 161 30.92 13.84 -31.54
CA LEU A 161 32.16 13.38 -30.90
C LEU A 161 33.23 12.94 -31.91
N TYR A 162 32.84 12.53 -33.13
CA TYR A 162 33.72 11.98 -34.10
C TYR A 162 34.93 12.90 -34.46
N PRO A 163 34.75 14.22 -34.67
CA PRO A 163 35.89 15.08 -34.99
C PRO A 163 36.93 15.18 -33.86
N ALA A 164 36.51 15.00 -32.61
CA ALA A 164 37.41 15.15 -31.44
C ALA A 164 38.09 13.84 -31.02
N MET A 165 37.41 12.67 -31.19
CA MET A 165 37.88 11.39 -30.64
C MET A 165 38.23 10.34 -31.70
N GLY A 166 37.93 10.63 -32.96
CA GLY A 166 38.18 9.70 -34.07
C GLY A 166 37.36 8.40 -34.03
N PRO A 167 37.64 7.44 -34.98
CA PRO A 167 36.78 6.27 -35.17
C PRO A 167 36.77 5.28 -33.98
N TYR A 168 37.83 5.21 -33.20
CA TYR A 168 37.96 4.26 -32.09
C TYR A 168 37.47 4.82 -30.77
N GLY A 169 37.66 6.12 -30.52
CA GLY A 169 37.22 6.76 -29.26
C GLY A 169 35.74 7.08 -29.22
N THR A 170 35.16 7.43 -30.35
CA THR A 170 33.77 7.84 -30.47
C THR A 170 32.77 6.81 -29.95
N PRO A 171 32.85 5.50 -30.27
CA PRO A 171 31.88 4.51 -29.82
C PRO A 171 31.85 4.38 -28.28
N PHE A 172 33.04 4.35 -27.66
CA PHE A 172 33.14 4.24 -26.18
C PHE A 172 32.60 5.49 -25.47
N ALA A 173 32.98 6.66 -25.93
CA ALA A 173 32.53 7.91 -25.35
C ALA A 173 31.02 8.14 -25.53
N ALA A 174 30.49 7.83 -26.72
CA ALA A 174 29.06 7.93 -26.98
C ALA A 174 28.24 6.93 -26.16
N ALA A 175 28.70 5.67 -26.06
CA ALA A 175 28.03 4.66 -25.24
C ALA A 175 28.01 5.04 -23.76
N PHE A 176 29.13 5.47 -23.19
CA PHE A 176 29.22 5.88 -21.79
C PHE A 176 28.34 7.08 -21.49
N THR A 177 28.40 8.12 -22.33
CA THR A 177 27.61 9.33 -22.13
C THR A 177 26.10 9.06 -22.28
N SER A 178 25.70 8.27 -23.27
CA SER A 178 24.30 7.88 -23.46
C SER A 178 23.78 7.04 -22.28
N TRP A 179 24.57 6.09 -21.79
CA TRP A 179 24.24 5.31 -20.61
C TRP A 179 24.06 6.19 -19.36
N ALA A 180 24.98 7.13 -19.10
CA ALA A 180 24.90 8.01 -17.94
C ALA A 180 23.64 8.88 -17.98
N ILE A 181 23.29 9.42 -19.14
CA ILE A 181 22.09 10.28 -19.27
C ILE A 181 20.81 9.46 -19.16
N GLN A 182 20.74 8.29 -19.76
CA GLN A 182 19.59 7.39 -19.64
C GLN A 182 19.38 6.96 -18.17
N SER A 183 20.45 6.70 -17.42
CA SER A 183 20.36 6.38 -16.01
C SER A 183 19.72 7.51 -15.18
N ILE A 184 19.97 8.77 -15.53
CA ILE A 184 19.34 9.92 -14.86
C ILE A 184 17.85 9.99 -15.18
N GLU A 185 17.46 9.70 -16.43
CA GLU A 185 16.05 9.66 -16.82
C GLU A 185 15.30 8.52 -16.13
N ASP A 186 15.90 7.33 -16.03
CA ASP A 186 15.33 6.19 -15.31
C ASP A 186 15.05 6.52 -13.83
N ILE A 187 15.96 7.27 -13.17
CA ILE A 187 15.73 7.78 -11.82
C ILE A 187 14.54 8.75 -11.79
N GLY A 188 14.44 9.63 -12.77
CA GLY A 188 13.32 10.57 -12.90
C GLY A 188 11.95 9.85 -12.99
N VAL A 189 11.87 8.81 -13.80
CA VAL A 189 10.65 7.98 -13.94
C VAL A 189 10.32 7.24 -12.63
N GLN A 190 11.34 6.73 -11.93
CA GLN A 190 11.14 6.05 -10.64
C GLN A 190 10.61 7.00 -9.55
N ILE A 191 11.01 8.27 -9.57
CA ILE A 191 10.51 9.28 -8.63
C ILE A 191 9.05 9.67 -8.96
N GLU A 192 8.64 9.58 -10.23
CA GLU A 192 7.27 9.88 -10.66
C GLU A 192 6.26 8.89 -10.07
N GLU A 193 6.64 7.59 -9.95
CA GLU A 193 5.78 6.54 -9.39
C GLU A 193 6.40 5.92 -8.13
N PRO A 194 6.42 6.63 -6.99
CA PRO A 194 7.16 6.20 -5.80
C PRO A 194 6.60 4.91 -5.19
N PHE A 195 5.30 4.67 -5.27
CA PHE A 195 4.68 3.49 -4.66
C PHE A 195 5.04 2.18 -5.37
N PHE A 196 5.47 2.24 -6.63
CA PHE A 196 5.95 1.07 -7.35
C PHE A 196 7.36 0.63 -6.91
N VAL A 197 8.21 1.60 -6.53
CA VAL A 197 9.59 1.36 -6.10
C VAL A 197 9.66 1.02 -4.62
N LEU A 198 8.74 1.57 -3.81
CA LEU A 198 8.71 1.34 -2.38
C LEU A 198 8.29 -0.10 -2.04
N PRO A 199 8.97 -0.78 -1.12
CA PRO A 199 8.62 -2.12 -0.67
C PRO A 199 7.42 -2.08 0.29
N LEU A 200 6.25 -1.66 -0.19
CA LEU A 200 5.03 -1.47 0.61
C LEU A 200 4.61 -2.72 1.36
N ARG A 201 4.87 -3.91 0.77
CA ARG A 201 4.58 -5.18 1.43
C ARG A 201 5.41 -5.36 2.70
N GLN A 202 6.70 -5.03 2.68
CA GLN A 202 7.56 -5.14 3.87
C GLN A 202 7.10 -4.19 4.99
N TYR A 203 6.61 -2.99 4.64
CA TYR A 203 6.02 -2.08 5.63
C TYR A 203 4.73 -2.65 6.21
N SER A 204 3.86 -3.23 5.38
CA SER A 204 2.63 -3.90 5.83
C SER A 204 2.94 -5.06 6.78
N ASP A 205 3.87 -5.94 6.42
CA ASP A 205 4.30 -7.07 7.25
C ASP A 205 4.90 -6.60 8.58
N GLY A 206 5.75 -5.56 8.54
CA GLY A 206 6.31 -4.95 9.74
C GLY A 206 5.26 -4.37 10.69
N MET A 207 4.24 -3.70 10.15
CA MET A 207 3.11 -3.20 10.96
C MET A 207 2.29 -4.34 11.56
N PHE A 208 2.05 -5.40 10.79
CA PHE A 208 1.36 -6.60 11.25
C PHE A 208 2.09 -7.25 12.42
N ASP A 209 3.42 -7.39 12.33
CA ASP A 209 4.27 -7.93 13.39
C ASP A 209 4.24 -7.08 14.65
N VAL A 210 4.31 -5.76 14.53
CA VAL A 210 4.24 -4.84 15.66
C VAL A 210 2.89 -4.95 16.38
N ILE A 211 1.79 -4.98 15.64
CA ILE A 211 0.45 -5.14 16.23
C ILE A 211 0.33 -6.51 16.92
N GLY A 212 0.87 -7.56 16.32
CA GLY A 212 0.93 -8.88 16.92
C GLY A 212 1.78 -8.93 18.21
N GLN A 213 2.87 -8.16 18.29
CA GLN A 213 3.66 -8.02 19.50
C GLN A 213 2.89 -7.28 20.61
N ILE A 214 2.19 -6.22 20.27
CA ILE A 214 1.34 -5.47 21.20
C ILE A 214 0.26 -6.38 21.78
N GLU A 215 -0.41 -7.16 20.95
CA GLU A 215 -1.43 -8.12 21.37
C GLU A 215 -0.89 -9.19 22.33
N ARG A 216 0.29 -9.76 22.00
CA ARG A 216 0.96 -10.74 22.87
C ARG A 216 1.37 -10.14 24.21
N ASN A 217 1.92 -8.93 24.20
CA ASN A 217 2.32 -8.24 25.40
C ASN A 217 1.13 -7.89 26.28
N TYR A 218 0.03 -7.43 25.68
CA TYR A 218 -1.20 -7.15 26.41
C TYR A 218 -1.70 -8.41 27.11
N LYS A 219 -1.83 -9.53 26.41
CA LYS A 219 -2.25 -10.82 27.00
C LYS A 219 -1.32 -11.32 28.10
N LYS A 220 -0.04 -10.97 28.05
CA LYS A 220 0.96 -11.39 29.04
C LYS A 220 0.95 -10.56 30.32
N TYR A 221 0.77 -9.24 30.18
CA TYR A 221 0.92 -8.29 31.30
C TYR A 221 -0.40 -7.86 31.92
N VAL A 222 -1.52 -8.02 31.25
CA VAL A 222 -2.84 -7.72 31.79
C VAL A 222 -3.48 -9.00 32.28
N PRO A 223 -3.74 -9.13 33.61
CA PRO A 223 -4.39 -10.33 34.15
C PRO A 223 -5.78 -10.52 33.56
N PRO A 224 -6.25 -11.76 33.38
CA PRO A 224 -7.56 -12.05 32.78
C PRO A 224 -8.74 -11.37 33.50
N SER A 225 -8.64 -11.17 34.80
CA SER A 225 -9.65 -10.46 35.63
C SER A 225 -9.81 -8.98 35.25
N VAL A 226 -8.72 -8.30 34.88
CA VAL A 226 -8.75 -6.90 34.43
C VAL A 226 -9.19 -6.80 32.96
N ALA A 227 -8.74 -7.76 32.14
CA ALA A 227 -9.14 -7.85 30.72
C ALA A 227 -10.64 -8.17 30.56
N ALA A 228 -11.26 -8.86 31.52
CA ALA A 228 -12.68 -9.22 31.51
C ALA A 228 -13.60 -8.16 32.13
N GLY A 229 -13.06 -7.00 32.59
CA GLY A 229 -13.87 -5.94 33.17
C GLY A 229 -14.53 -6.30 34.50
N GLU A 230 -14.00 -7.27 35.23
CA GLU A 230 -14.41 -7.56 36.60
C GLU A 230 -13.90 -6.47 37.54
N THR A 231 -14.57 -5.30 37.51
CA THR A 231 -14.52 -4.40 38.64
C THR A 231 -15.16 -5.13 39.84
N SER A 232 -14.34 -5.45 40.81
CA SER A 232 -14.80 -5.89 42.12
C SER A 232 -15.90 -4.95 42.64
N LYS A 233 -17.15 -5.42 42.60
CA LYS A 233 -18.16 -4.94 43.50
C LYS A 233 -17.91 -5.67 44.82
N GLU A 234 -16.97 -5.17 45.59
CA GLU A 234 -16.87 -5.46 47.01
C GLU A 234 -16.33 -4.22 47.73
N ALA A 235 -17.25 -3.48 48.32
CA ALA A 235 -17.24 -2.94 49.67
C ALA A 235 -18.42 -1.98 49.87
#